data_43912aef67b382402dc46a4392115071
#
_entry.id   43912aef67b382402dc46a4392115071
#
_cell.length_a   1.000
_cell.length_b   1.000
_cell.length_c   1.000
_cell.angle_alpha   90.00
_cell.angle_beta   90.00
_cell.angle_gamma   90.00
#
_symmetry.space_group_name_H-M   'P 1'
#
loop_
_entity.id
_entity.type
_entity.pdbx_description
1 polymer ?
#
loop_
_entity_poly.entity_id
_entity_poly.type
_entity_poly.pdbx_seq_one_letter_code
_entity_poly.pdbx_strand_id
1 'polypeptide(L)'
;MSEAPSLSRRAFLGGGLVLTGGLAVARAAPALAATSSKVYAIPFSSDLYASPEPQRFTVVLQQGTHDGIKYVAGPEVEVRFKAPGSGSWTPYTPMQLDRAGLPKGRGVYRAAVTFAQPGVWNGQARFNDTTTKFRMELAADAMAPVPGEAAPRAASPTREAPLGVKPICTRVPECPLHDTSLADVIGTGRPTAVLFATPALCTSMYCGPVLDELLDVRTAYQDRITFAHVDIYKNLRGTTQSPTVLAWKLPSEPWLFTVDGAGNIVTRLDTAFGKDEMQLALDDLLTASAAS
;
A
#
# COMPACT_ATOMS: atom_id res chain seq x y z
N MET A 1 5.32 18.92 26.19
CA MET A 1 5.25 17.48 25.91
C MET A 1 3.88 17.25 25.31
N SER A 2 3.82 17.16 23.98
CA SER A 2 2.56 17.00 23.22
C SER A 2 2.50 15.54 22.77
N GLU A 3 1.51 14.80 23.24
CA GLU A 3 1.25 13.44 22.85
C GLU A 3 0.78 13.39 21.39
N ALA A 4 1.41 12.53 20.59
CA ALA A 4 0.97 12.25 19.23
C ALA A 4 -0.37 11.48 19.28
N PRO A 5 -1.36 11.82 18.43
CA PRO A 5 -2.65 11.13 18.43
C PRO A 5 -2.50 9.70 17.88
N SER A 6 -2.95 8.72 18.66
CA SER A 6 -3.06 7.32 18.26
C SER A 6 -4.15 7.17 17.19
N LEU A 7 -3.80 6.73 16.00
CA LEU A 7 -4.76 6.39 14.94
C LEU A 7 -5.55 5.13 15.33
N SER A 8 -6.83 5.28 15.64
CA SER A 8 -7.70 4.17 15.99
C SER A 8 -8.15 3.40 14.74
N ARG A 9 -8.36 2.07 14.91
CA ARG A 9 -8.87 1.15 13.86
C ARG A 9 -10.15 1.61 13.15
N ARG A 10 -10.86 2.59 13.71
CA ARG A 10 -12.11 3.13 13.14
C ARG A 10 -11.90 4.15 12.01
N ALA A 11 -10.71 4.70 11.86
CA ALA A 11 -10.43 5.69 10.82
C ALA A 11 -10.38 5.09 9.40
N PHE A 12 -10.20 3.78 9.27
CA PHE A 12 -10.06 3.10 7.98
C PHE A 12 -11.39 2.75 7.27
N LEU A 13 -12.54 2.88 7.98
CA LEU A 13 -13.86 2.49 7.44
C LEU A 13 -14.83 3.66 7.24
N GLY A 14 -14.40 4.90 7.46
CA GLY A 14 -15.28 6.06 7.56
C GLY A 14 -15.18 7.09 6.45
N GLY A 15 -15.32 6.71 5.20
CA GLY A 15 -15.69 7.64 4.12
C GLY A 15 -17.20 7.87 4.09
N GLY A 16 -17.79 8.37 5.18
CA GLY A 16 -19.23 8.65 5.28
C GLY A 16 -19.53 10.15 5.27
N LEU A 17 -20.47 10.57 4.43
CA LEU A 17 -21.06 11.90 4.37
C LEU A 17 -21.44 12.44 5.76
N VAL A 18 -20.94 13.62 6.10
CA VAL A 18 -21.50 14.44 7.17
C VAL A 18 -22.65 15.26 6.61
N LEU A 19 -23.88 14.94 6.99
CA LEU A 19 -25.04 15.82 6.86
C LEU A 19 -25.47 16.23 8.29
N THR A 20 -25.35 17.52 8.58
CA THR A 20 -25.85 18.15 9.79
C THR A 20 -27.35 18.46 9.65
N GLY A 21 -28.12 18.13 10.69
CA GLY A 21 -29.35 18.81 11.01
C GLY A 21 -30.60 17.95 11.17
N GLY A 22 -31.19 17.94 12.36
CA GLY A 22 -32.59 17.66 12.61
C GLY A 22 -32.89 16.39 13.42
N LEU A 23 -33.16 16.54 14.74
CA LEU A 23 -33.79 15.46 15.53
C LEU A 23 -35.19 15.14 15.00
N ALA A 24 -35.35 13.93 14.46
CA ALA A 24 -36.64 13.27 14.38
C ALA A 24 -36.41 11.81 14.80
N VAL A 25 -36.99 11.44 15.93
CA VAL A 25 -37.01 10.03 16.40
C VAL A 25 -37.95 9.25 15.48
N ALA A 26 -37.41 8.70 14.41
CA ALA A 26 -38.07 7.71 13.59
C ALA A 26 -37.49 6.34 13.97
N ARG A 27 -38.37 5.41 14.40
CA ARG A 27 -38.04 4.01 14.56
C ARG A 27 -37.43 3.49 13.27
N ALA A 28 -36.11 3.25 13.28
CA ALA A 28 -35.41 2.64 12.15
C ALA A 28 -35.89 1.19 12.03
N ALA A 29 -36.66 0.94 11.00
CA ALA A 29 -36.76 -0.42 10.44
C ALA A 29 -35.35 -0.82 9.99
N PRO A 30 -34.94 -2.11 10.11
CA PRO A 30 -33.65 -2.52 9.58
C PRO A 30 -33.66 -2.22 8.08
N ALA A 31 -32.82 -1.29 7.67
CA ALA A 31 -32.55 -1.07 6.27
C ALA A 31 -31.92 -2.37 5.75
N LEU A 32 -32.69 -3.17 5.03
CA LEU A 32 -32.17 -4.22 4.18
C LEU A 32 -31.15 -3.55 3.28
N ALA A 33 -29.87 -3.86 3.51
CA ALA A 33 -28.80 -3.39 2.67
C ALA A 33 -29.11 -3.83 1.24
N ALA A 34 -29.53 -2.89 0.40
CA ALA A 34 -29.82 -3.17 -0.99
C ALA A 34 -28.53 -3.70 -1.61
N THR A 35 -28.55 -4.95 -2.05
CA THR A 35 -27.44 -5.56 -2.79
C THR A 35 -27.23 -4.76 -4.06
N SER A 36 -26.22 -3.90 -4.06
CA SER A 36 -25.87 -3.14 -5.25
C SER A 36 -25.18 -4.11 -6.22
N SER A 37 -25.82 -4.36 -7.36
CA SER A 37 -25.17 -5.09 -8.46
C SER A 37 -24.02 -4.27 -9.10
N LYS A 38 -23.88 -3.01 -8.69
CA LYS A 38 -22.93 -2.06 -9.27
C LYS A 38 -21.51 -2.30 -8.75
N VAL A 39 -20.56 -2.37 -9.67
CA VAL A 39 -19.13 -2.41 -9.38
C VAL A 39 -18.60 -0.99 -9.29
N TYR A 40 -17.74 -0.73 -8.31
CA TYR A 40 -17.08 0.53 -8.08
C TYR A 40 -15.57 0.37 -8.20
N ALA A 41 -14.92 1.34 -8.81
CA ALA A 41 -13.47 1.49 -8.76
C ALA A 41 -13.12 2.31 -7.52
N ILE A 42 -12.32 1.73 -6.65
CA ILE A 42 -11.89 2.34 -5.40
C ILE A 42 -10.39 2.62 -5.49
N PRO A 43 -9.94 3.90 -5.37
CA PRO A 43 -8.52 4.22 -5.20
C PRO A 43 -7.94 3.43 -4.04
N PHE A 44 -6.76 2.85 -4.25
CA PHE A 44 -6.16 1.95 -3.27
C PHE A 44 -4.75 2.34 -2.85
N SER A 45 -4.08 3.25 -3.57
CA SER A 45 -2.84 3.88 -3.11
C SER A 45 -3.06 4.66 -1.83
N SER A 46 -2.13 4.56 -0.88
CA SER A 46 -2.28 5.08 0.48
C SER A 46 -1.49 6.36 0.76
N ASP A 47 -0.53 6.72 -0.08
CA ASP A 47 0.37 7.86 0.15
C ASP A 47 0.71 8.56 -1.18
N LEU A 48 -0.33 9.14 -1.79
CA LEU A 48 -0.19 9.99 -2.98
C LEU A 48 0.10 11.44 -2.56
N TYR A 49 1.00 12.10 -3.24
CA TYR A 49 1.45 13.45 -2.92
C TYR A 49 1.69 14.27 -4.21
N ALA A 50 1.90 15.56 -4.05
CA ALA A 50 2.20 16.44 -5.18
C ALA A 50 3.64 16.19 -5.67
N SER A 51 3.78 15.81 -6.95
CA SER A 51 5.09 15.55 -7.57
C SER A 51 5.02 15.79 -9.07
N PRO A 52 6.06 16.36 -9.70
CA PRO A 52 6.19 16.39 -11.15
C PRO A 52 6.48 15.01 -11.74
N GLU A 53 6.99 14.07 -10.93
CA GLU A 53 7.30 12.71 -11.35
C GLU A 53 6.06 11.82 -11.29
N PRO A 54 5.92 10.85 -12.20
CA PRO A 54 4.85 9.87 -12.15
C PRO A 54 4.92 9.03 -10.87
N GLN A 55 3.76 8.81 -10.27
CA GLN A 55 3.60 7.95 -9.10
C GLN A 55 2.77 6.73 -9.45
N ARG A 56 2.98 5.66 -8.72
CA ARG A 56 2.14 4.45 -8.76
C ARG A 56 0.75 4.77 -8.23
N PHE A 57 -0.22 4.85 -9.10
CA PHE A 57 -1.63 4.97 -8.76
C PHE A 57 -2.33 3.62 -8.92
N THR A 58 -3.10 3.21 -7.92
CA THR A 58 -3.78 1.92 -7.90
C THR A 58 -5.27 2.04 -7.68
N VAL A 59 -6.00 1.07 -8.25
CA VAL A 59 -7.44 0.90 -8.09
C VAL A 59 -7.76 -0.56 -7.87
N VAL A 60 -8.72 -0.85 -7.01
CA VAL A 60 -9.38 -2.14 -6.92
C VAL A 60 -10.84 -1.99 -7.35
N LEU A 61 -11.39 -3.02 -8.02
CA LEU A 61 -12.82 -3.06 -8.32
C LEU A 61 -13.55 -3.84 -7.24
N GLN A 62 -14.59 -3.23 -6.69
CA GLN A 62 -15.39 -3.80 -5.61
C GLN A 62 -16.89 -3.74 -5.93
N GLN A 63 -17.60 -4.77 -5.54
CA GLN A 63 -19.05 -4.87 -5.60
C GLN A 63 -19.58 -5.13 -4.20
N GLY A 64 -20.55 -4.33 -3.75
CA GLY A 64 -21.29 -4.61 -2.54
C GLY A 64 -22.17 -5.84 -2.73
N THR A 65 -22.15 -6.77 -1.77
CA THR A 65 -23.02 -7.94 -1.73
C THR A 65 -23.76 -8.00 -0.39
N HIS A 66 -24.73 -8.89 -0.25
CA HIS A 66 -25.42 -9.11 1.02
C HIS A 66 -24.43 -9.50 2.14
N ASP A 67 -23.40 -10.29 1.79
CA ASP A 67 -22.43 -10.84 2.73
C ASP A 67 -21.16 -9.98 2.86
N GLY A 68 -21.16 -8.75 2.30
CA GLY A 68 -20.01 -7.83 2.39
C GLY A 68 -19.53 -7.32 1.04
N ILE A 69 -18.21 -7.34 0.83
CA ILE A 69 -17.56 -6.83 -0.38
C ILE A 69 -17.00 -7.98 -1.21
N LYS A 70 -17.36 -8.04 -2.48
CA LYS A 70 -16.74 -8.91 -3.48
C LYS A 70 -15.76 -8.11 -4.32
N TYR A 71 -14.55 -8.60 -4.47
CA TYR A 71 -13.58 -8.06 -5.40
C TYR A 71 -13.86 -8.59 -6.82
N VAL A 72 -13.59 -7.74 -7.81
CA VAL A 72 -13.76 -8.05 -9.23
C VAL A 72 -12.43 -7.81 -9.92
N ALA A 73 -11.96 -8.77 -10.71
CA ALA A 73 -10.76 -8.64 -11.52
C ALA A 73 -10.98 -9.28 -12.88
N GLY A 74 -10.55 -8.59 -13.94
CA GLY A 74 -10.65 -9.12 -15.30
C GLY A 74 -10.99 -8.07 -16.37
N PRO A 75 -11.93 -7.14 -16.18
CA PRO A 75 -12.19 -6.13 -17.19
C PRO A 75 -10.97 -5.22 -17.38
N GLU A 76 -10.82 -4.65 -18.57
CA GLU A 76 -9.91 -3.53 -18.81
C GLU A 76 -10.39 -2.31 -18.05
N VAL A 77 -9.47 -1.59 -17.42
CA VAL A 77 -9.75 -0.38 -16.64
C VAL A 77 -8.92 0.77 -17.18
N GLU A 78 -9.54 1.92 -17.35
CA GLU A 78 -8.87 3.17 -17.67
C GLU A 78 -9.25 4.23 -16.64
N VAL A 79 -8.32 5.11 -16.32
CA VAL A 79 -8.55 6.22 -15.38
C VAL A 79 -8.25 7.56 -16.01
N ARG A 80 -8.94 8.59 -15.56
CA ARG A 80 -8.60 9.98 -15.85
C ARG A 80 -8.84 10.86 -14.65
N PHE A 81 -8.20 12.01 -14.66
CA PHE A 81 -8.19 12.90 -13.51
C PHE A 81 -8.52 14.33 -13.90
N LYS A 82 -9.02 15.06 -12.94
CA LYS A 82 -9.19 16.49 -12.99
C LYS A 82 -8.53 17.11 -11.77
N ALA A 83 -7.53 17.95 -12.02
CA ALA A 83 -6.75 18.60 -10.98
C ALA A 83 -7.60 19.62 -10.17
N PRO A 84 -7.17 19.96 -8.94
CA PRO A 84 -7.77 21.04 -8.16
C PRO A 84 -7.86 22.33 -8.97
N GLY A 85 -9.03 22.97 -8.97
CA GLY A 85 -9.27 24.22 -9.74
C GLY A 85 -9.36 24.08 -11.25
N SER A 86 -9.03 22.91 -11.83
CA SER A 86 -9.13 22.69 -13.27
C SER A 86 -10.58 22.48 -13.73
N GLY A 87 -10.92 23.02 -14.91
CA GLY A 87 -12.16 22.71 -15.61
C GLY A 87 -12.09 21.44 -16.46
N SER A 88 -10.89 20.96 -16.79
CA SER A 88 -10.66 19.93 -17.79
C SER A 88 -10.22 18.59 -17.20
N TRP A 89 -10.60 17.49 -17.85
CA TRP A 89 -10.13 16.15 -17.56
C TRP A 89 -8.85 15.84 -18.35
N THR A 90 -7.94 15.06 -17.77
CA THR A 90 -6.86 14.43 -18.56
C THR A 90 -7.44 13.42 -19.55
N PRO A 91 -6.70 13.02 -20.58
CA PRO A 91 -7.03 11.80 -21.32
C PRO A 91 -7.17 10.59 -20.40
N TYR A 92 -7.86 9.55 -20.86
CA TYR A 92 -7.87 8.28 -20.16
C TYR A 92 -6.50 7.59 -20.26
N THR A 93 -6.02 7.08 -19.13
CA THR A 93 -4.80 6.28 -19.02
C THR A 93 -5.21 4.83 -18.76
N PRO A 94 -4.80 3.88 -19.60
CA PRO A 94 -5.04 2.47 -19.35
C PRO A 94 -4.30 2.01 -18.12
N MET A 95 -4.92 1.10 -17.35
CA MET A 95 -4.32 0.50 -16.17
C MET A 95 -3.92 -0.95 -16.43
N GLN A 96 -2.77 -1.34 -15.94
CA GLN A 96 -2.31 -2.72 -15.97
C GLN A 96 -2.94 -3.48 -14.79
N LEU A 97 -3.54 -4.63 -15.08
CA LEU A 97 -4.07 -5.54 -14.04
C LEU A 97 -2.97 -6.47 -13.57
N ASP A 98 -2.69 -6.44 -12.28
CA ASP A 98 -1.84 -7.40 -11.57
C ASP A 98 -2.71 -8.35 -10.74
N ARG A 99 -2.49 -9.67 -10.90
CA ARG A 99 -3.21 -10.73 -10.19
C ARG A 99 -2.27 -11.82 -9.69
N ALA A 100 -1.06 -11.86 -10.18
CA ALA A 100 -0.12 -12.93 -9.83
C ALA A 100 0.16 -12.91 -8.31
N GLY A 101 -0.06 -14.05 -7.66
CA GLY A 101 0.10 -14.20 -6.23
C GLY A 101 -0.95 -13.56 -5.34
N LEU A 102 -1.92 -12.86 -5.90
CA LEU A 102 -3.03 -12.32 -5.11
C LEU A 102 -4.14 -13.37 -4.87
N PRO A 103 -4.93 -13.25 -3.79
CA PRO A 103 -6.01 -14.18 -3.51
C PRO A 103 -6.97 -14.32 -4.70
N LYS A 104 -7.51 -15.53 -4.91
CA LYS A 104 -8.42 -15.82 -6.02
C LYS A 104 -9.55 -14.79 -6.14
N GLY A 105 -9.76 -14.29 -7.34
CA GLY A 105 -10.77 -13.28 -7.66
C GLY A 105 -10.38 -11.85 -7.30
N ARG A 106 -9.19 -11.64 -6.75
CA ARG A 106 -8.64 -10.31 -6.48
C ARG A 106 -7.68 -9.89 -7.57
N GLY A 107 -7.51 -8.62 -7.71
CA GLY A 107 -6.54 -7.98 -8.59
C GLY A 107 -6.39 -6.52 -8.21
N VAL A 108 -5.26 -5.96 -8.51
CA VAL A 108 -5.00 -4.54 -8.40
C VAL A 108 -4.69 -3.98 -9.78
N TYR A 109 -5.31 -2.88 -10.12
CA TYR A 109 -5.03 -2.15 -11.34
C TYR A 109 -4.07 -1.03 -11.02
N ARG A 110 -3.01 -0.88 -11.78
CA ARG A 110 -1.98 0.13 -11.58
C ARG A 110 -1.69 0.93 -12.85
N ALA A 111 -1.35 2.19 -12.65
CA ALA A 111 -0.86 3.09 -13.69
C ALA A 111 0.16 4.05 -13.10
N ALA A 112 1.09 4.52 -13.92
CA ALA A 112 1.94 5.66 -13.59
C ALA A 112 1.16 6.94 -13.88
N VAL A 113 0.97 7.81 -12.87
CA VAL A 113 0.19 9.04 -12.98
C VAL A 113 0.93 10.20 -12.32
N THR A 114 1.00 11.32 -12.99
CA THR A 114 1.58 12.55 -12.44
C THR A 114 0.50 13.39 -11.76
N PHE A 115 0.74 13.72 -10.49
CA PHE A 115 -0.10 14.60 -9.69
C PHE A 115 0.70 15.85 -9.30
N ALA A 116 0.70 16.86 -10.16
CA ALA A 116 1.63 18.00 -10.06
C ALA A 116 1.33 18.99 -8.93
N GLN A 117 0.19 18.87 -8.24
CA GLN A 117 -0.20 19.82 -7.18
C GLN A 117 -1.01 19.14 -6.07
N PRO A 118 -0.93 19.63 -4.82
CA PRO A 118 -1.73 19.13 -3.72
C PRO A 118 -3.20 19.53 -3.83
N GLY A 119 -4.05 18.93 -2.99
CA GLY A 119 -5.46 19.23 -2.88
C GLY A 119 -6.38 18.16 -3.43
N VAL A 120 -7.64 18.51 -3.66
CA VAL A 120 -8.68 17.55 -4.01
C VAL A 120 -8.72 17.31 -5.52
N TRP A 121 -8.31 16.13 -5.93
CA TRP A 121 -8.42 15.63 -7.29
C TRP A 121 -9.72 14.85 -7.49
N ASN A 122 -10.37 15.06 -8.62
CA ASN A 122 -11.49 14.23 -9.03
C ASN A 122 -10.97 13.16 -10.00
N GLY A 123 -11.37 11.91 -9.78
CA GLY A 123 -11.03 10.78 -10.62
C GLY A 123 -12.26 10.15 -11.25
N GLN A 124 -12.05 9.55 -12.40
CA GLN A 124 -13.00 8.66 -13.06
C GLN A 124 -12.28 7.40 -13.49
N ALA A 125 -12.89 6.25 -13.23
CA ALA A 125 -12.49 4.97 -13.80
C ALA A 125 -13.56 4.46 -14.73
N ARG A 126 -13.17 4.00 -15.91
CA ARG A 126 -14.01 3.37 -16.92
C ARG A 126 -13.62 1.92 -17.08
N PHE A 127 -14.61 1.03 -17.07
CA PHE A 127 -14.46 -0.41 -17.31
C PHE A 127 -15.79 -0.98 -17.80
N ASN A 128 -15.74 -1.84 -18.80
CA ASN A 128 -16.91 -2.23 -19.59
C ASN A 128 -17.73 -0.97 -19.98
N ASP A 129 -19.05 -1.01 -19.80
CA ASP A 129 -19.94 0.14 -20.02
C ASP A 129 -20.17 0.99 -18.77
N THR A 130 -19.34 0.82 -17.74
CA THR A 130 -19.50 1.50 -16.46
C THR A 130 -18.44 2.59 -16.30
N THR A 131 -18.88 3.74 -15.81
CA THR A 131 -17.98 4.80 -15.33
C THR A 131 -18.28 5.07 -13.85
N THR A 132 -17.26 4.99 -13.03
CA THR A 132 -17.34 5.37 -11.61
C THR A 132 -16.50 6.61 -11.33
N LYS A 133 -16.96 7.41 -10.37
CA LYS A 133 -16.27 8.65 -9.96
C LYS A 133 -15.76 8.48 -8.54
N PHE A 134 -14.61 9.05 -8.28
CA PHE A 134 -14.02 9.10 -6.95
C PHE A 134 -13.33 10.44 -6.72
N ARG A 135 -12.99 10.71 -5.47
CA ARG A 135 -12.21 11.89 -5.07
C ARG A 135 -11.05 11.42 -4.21
N MET A 136 -9.92 12.10 -4.35
CA MET A 136 -8.72 11.87 -3.56
C MET A 136 -8.20 13.23 -3.10
N GLU A 137 -7.71 13.28 -1.90
CA GLU A 137 -6.96 14.43 -1.39
C GLU A 137 -5.48 14.07 -1.38
N LEU A 138 -4.67 14.85 -2.06
CA LEU A 138 -3.24 14.68 -2.14
C LEU A 138 -2.57 15.71 -1.25
N ALA A 139 -1.64 15.23 -0.42
CA ALA A 139 -0.78 16.09 0.39
C ALA A 139 0.25 16.82 -0.49
N ALA A 140 0.89 17.86 0.05
CA ALA A 140 2.02 18.49 -0.61
C ALA A 140 3.24 17.56 -0.63
N ASP A 141 3.47 16.84 0.47
CA ASP A 141 4.60 15.95 0.67
C ASP A 141 4.12 14.54 1.01
N ALA A 142 4.93 13.53 0.66
CA ALA A 142 4.71 12.15 1.04
C ALA A 142 4.89 11.95 2.56
N MET A 143 4.20 10.98 3.13
CA MET A 143 4.45 10.53 4.51
C MET A 143 5.61 9.55 4.59
N ALA A 144 5.58 8.51 3.75
CA ALA A 144 6.62 7.51 3.66
C ALA A 144 7.77 7.97 2.75
N PRO A 145 8.98 7.43 2.91
CA PRO A 145 10.12 7.78 2.04
C PRO A 145 9.82 7.56 0.56
N VAL A 146 10.35 8.43 -0.29
CA VAL A 146 10.10 8.40 -1.74
C VAL A 146 11.36 8.04 -2.52
N PRO A 147 11.24 7.56 -3.78
CA PRO A 147 12.39 7.28 -4.63
C PRO A 147 13.36 8.48 -4.71
N GLY A 148 14.65 8.20 -4.58
CA GLY A 148 15.72 9.19 -4.52
C GLY A 148 16.07 9.70 -3.12
N GLU A 149 15.23 9.51 -2.12
CA GLU A 149 15.53 9.86 -0.74
C GLU A 149 16.34 8.76 -0.03
N ALA A 150 17.11 9.18 0.98
CA ALA A 150 17.80 8.24 1.87
C ALA A 150 16.78 7.43 2.68
N ALA A 151 16.92 6.11 2.65
CA ALA A 151 16.11 5.19 3.45
C ALA A 151 16.43 5.37 4.94
N PRO A 152 15.40 5.38 5.84
CA PRO A 152 15.65 5.46 7.28
C PRO A 152 16.46 4.25 7.79
N ARG A 153 17.66 4.47 8.31
CA ARG A 153 18.53 3.46 8.91
C ARG A 153 18.10 3.15 10.35
N ALA A 154 16.83 2.83 10.54
CA ALA A 154 16.29 2.48 11.83
C ALA A 154 16.54 1.01 12.15
N ALA A 155 16.88 0.69 13.41
CA ALA A 155 16.95 -0.69 13.85
C ALA A 155 15.61 -1.38 13.62
N SER A 156 15.63 -2.56 13.01
CA SER A 156 14.44 -3.40 12.83
C SER A 156 14.50 -4.62 13.74
N PRO A 157 13.34 -5.15 14.17
CA PRO A 157 13.29 -6.34 15.01
C PRO A 157 13.95 -7.52 14.32
N THR A 158 14.84 -8.20 15.04
CA THR A 158 15.47 -9.45 14.62
C THR A 158 15.20 -10.53 15.67
N ARG A 159 15.49 -11.81 15.35
CA ARG A 159 15.37 -12.92 16.32
C ARG A 159 16.22 -12.68 17.55
N GLU A 160 17.41 -12.11 17.38
CA GLU A 160 18.34 -11.81 18.48
C GLU A 160 17.96 -10.53 19.25
N ALA A 161 17.42 -9.51 18.52
CA ALA A 161 17.04 -8.22 19.09
C ALA A 161 15.61 -7.85 18.69
N PRO A 162 14.58 -8.39 19.34
CA PRO A 162 13.18 -8.24 18.92
C PRO A 162 12.58 -6.84 19.19
N LEU A 163 13.28 -5.92 19.84
CA LEU A 163 12.88 -4.53 20.11
C LEU A 163 11.45 -4.38 20.68
N GLY A 164 11.02 -5.35 21.47
CA GLY A 164 9.69 -5.38 22.08
C GLY A 164 8.57 -5.85 21.14
N VAL A 165 8.90 -6.40 19.97
CA VAL A 165 7.94 -7.02 19.04
C VAL A 165 7.82 -8.51 19.35
N LYS A 166 6.58 -8.99 19.57
CA LYS A 166 6.29 -10.41 19.87
C LYS A 166 4.87 -10.78 19.43
N PRO A 167 4.68 -11.75 18.51
CA PRO A 167 5.74 -12.49 17.79
C PRO A 167 6.52 -11.56 16.86
N ILE A 168 7.73 -11.98 16.49
CA ILE A 168 8.56 -11.23 15.53
C ILE A 168 8.02 -11.32 14.10
N CYS A 169 7.31 -12.41 13.83
CA CYS A 169 6.63 -12.68 12.56
C CYS A 169 5.23 -13.21 12.84
N THR A 170 4.24 -12.64 12.20
CA THR A 170 2.85 -13.13 12.31
C THR A 170 2.46 -14.12 11.22
N ARG A 171 3.36 -14.44 10.28
CA ARG A 171 3.19 -15.54 9.33
C ARG A 171 3.36 -16.89 10.03
N VAL A 172 2.57 -17.87 9.63
CA VAL A 172 2.68 -19.25 10.10
C VAL A 172 2.89 -20.19 8.91
N PRO A 173 4.04 -20.92 8.85
CA PRO A 173 5.21 -20.81 9.71
C PRO A 173 5.94 -19.48 9.58
N GLU A 174 6.72 -19.10 10.59
CA GLU A 174 7.54 -17.88 10.58
C GLU A 174 8.43 -17.80 9.34
N CYS A 175 8.55 -16.63 8.74
CA CYS A 175 9.39 -16.43 7.56
C CYS A 175 10.89 -16.31 7.94
N PRO A 176 11.82 -16.58 7.01
CA PRO A 176 13.25 -16.55 7.29
C PRO A 176 13.88 -15.15 7.18
N LEU A 177 13.11 -14.05 7.17
CA LEU A 177 13.59 -12.70 6.85
C LEU A 177 13.75 -11.80 8.10
N HIS A 178 14.11 -12.39 9.27
CA HIS A 178 14.23 -11.67 10.55
C HIS A 178 15.62 -11.80 11.21
N ASP A 179 16.64 -12.12 10.41
CA ASP A 179 18.00 -12.28 10.97
C ASP A 179 18.83 -10.99 10.92
N THR A 180 18.38 -10.01 10.14
CA THR A 180 19.15 -8.80 9.82
C THR A 180 18.38 -7.54 10.16
N SER A 181 19.02 -6.61 10.88
CA SER A 181 18.47 -5.28 11.14
C SER A 181 18.69 -4.34 9.96
N LEU A 182 17.69 -3.52 9.64
CA LEU A 182 17.81 -2.50 8.60
C LEU A 182 18.93 -1.49 8.88
N ALA A 183 19.19 -1.18 10.15
CA ALA A 183 20.30 -0.32 10.54
C ALA A 183 21.67 -0.86 10.11
N ASP A 184 21.80 -2.19 10.02
CA ASP A 184 23.07 -2.87 9.74
C ASP A 184 23.30 -3.13 8.24
N VAL A 185 22.26 -3.02 7.39
CA VAL A 185 22.36 -3.39 5.97
C VAL A 185 22.09 -2.23 5.01
N ILE A 186 21.30 -1.23 5.39
CA ILE A 186 21.04 -0.08 4.53
C ILE A 186 22.32 0.77 4.39
N GLY A 187 22.71 1.06 3.14
CA GLY A 187 23.87 1.90 2.84
C GLY A 187 25.23 1.24 3.12
N THR A 188 25.31 -0.10 3.01
CA THR A 188 26.55 -0.87 3.23
C THR A 188 27.16 -1.41 1.94
N GLY A 189 26.69 -0.96 0.78
CA GLY A 189 27.13 -1.38 -0.53
C GLY A 189 26.30 -2.51 -1.14
N ARG A 190 25.50 -3.22 -0.35
CA ARG A 190 24.60 -4.28 -0.85
C ARG A 190 23.15 -3.77 -0.92
N PRO A 191 22.48 -3.94 -2.06
CA PRO A 191 21.07 -3.58 -2.20
C PRO A 191 20.19 -4.32 -1.20
N THR A 192 19.10 -3.67 -0.75
CA THR A 192 18.17 -4.24 0.24
C THR A 192 16.73 -4.13 -0.25
N ALA A 193 15.94 -5.17 -0.08
CA ALA A 193 14.50 -5.15 -0.24
C ALA A 193 13.84 -5.40 1.13
N VAL A 194 13.01 -4.49 1.60
CA VAL A 194 12.31 -4.60 2.88
C VAL A 194 10.82 -4.61 2.69
N LEU A 195 10.17 -5.65 3.22
CA LEU A 195 8.71 -5.75 3.28
C LEU A 195 8.23 -5.41 4.69
N PHE A 196 7.30 -4.47 4.77
CA PHE A 196 6.53 -4.16 5.97
C PHE A 196 5.13 -4.76 5.81
N ALA A 197 4.81 -5.78 6.61
CA ALA A 197 3.54 -6.49 6.50
C ALA A 197 3.19 -7.19 7.82
N THR A 198 1.89 -7.37 8.10
CA THR A 198 1.42 -8.14 9.25
C THR A 198 0.38 -9.17 8.81
N PRO A 199 0.77 -10.38 8.41
CA PRO A 199 -0.15 -11.39 7.91
C PRO A 199 -1.37 -11.68 8.80
N ALA A 200 -1.19 -11.76 10.11
CA ALA A 200 -2.27 -12.11 11.03
C ALA A 200 -3.26 -10.96 11.33
N LEU A 201 -2.88 -9.71 11.11
CA LEU A 201 -3.68 -8.53 11.51
C LEU A 201 -4.08 -7.63 10.33
N CYS A 202 -3.69 -8.00 9.12
CA CYS A 202 -3.92 -7.21 7.93
C CYS A 202 -5.41 -7.18 7.54
N THR A 203 -6.03 -6.01 7.67
CA THR A 203 -7.45 -5.82 7.34
C THR A 203 -7.73 -5.89 5.84
N SER A 204 -6.75 -5.55 5.01
CA SER A 204 -6.85 -5.64 3.56
C SER A 204 -6.73 -7.07 3.03
N MET A 205 -6.21 -8.00 3.85
CA MET A 205 -5.90 -9.40 3.51
C MET A 205 -4.82 -9.56 2.41
N TYR A 206 -4.03 -8.53 2.12
CA TYR A 206 -2.93 -8.61 1.15
C TYR A 206 -1.58 -8.95 1.79
N CYS A 207 -1.35 -8.65 3.09
CA CYS A 207 -0.04 -8.83 3.72
C CYS A 207 0.48 -10.27 3.68
N GLY A 208 -0.39 -11.26 3.94
CA GLY A 208 -0.01 -12.67 3.85
C GLY A 208 0.41 -13.07 2.43
N PRO A 209 -0.47 -12.93 1.42
CA PRO A 209 -0.13 -13.21 0.04
C PRO A 209 1.09 -12.47 -0.48
N VAL A 210 1.24 -11.19 -0.18
CA VAL A 210 2.40 -10.38 -0.59
C VAL A 210 3.70 -10.92 0.02
N LEU A 211 3.69 -11.34 1.30
CA LEU A 211 4.86 -11.96 1.91
C LEU A 211 5.18 -13.33 1.29
N ASP A 212 4.17 -14.15 1.01
CA ASP A 212 4.36 -15.45 0.38
C ASP A 212 4.99 -15.29 -1.01
N GLU A 213 4.51 -14.36 -1.82
CA GLU A 213 5.09 -14.05 -3.13
C GLU A 213 6.52 -13.51 -3.03
N LEU A 214 6.80 -12.64 -2.05
CA LEU A 214 8.17 -12.15 -1.84
C LEU A 214 9.12 -13.31 -1.50
N LEU A 215 8.69 -14.27 -0.69
CA LEU A 215 9.48 -15.45 -0.36
C LEU A 215 9.79 -16.31 -1.59
N ASP A 216 8.85 -16.42 -2.52
CA ASP A 216 9.07 -17.14 -3.78
C ASP A 216 10.01 -16.38 -4.72
N VAL A 217 9.72 -15.09 -4.96
CA VAL A 217 10.50 -14.23 -5.86
C VAL A 217 11.95 -14.10 -5.38
N ARG A 218 12.18 -13.93 -4.07
CA ARG A 218 13.53 -13.71 -3.52
C ARG A 218 14.54 -14.79 -3.92
N THR A 219 14.11 -16.01 -4.19
CA THR A 219 15.01 -17.14 -4.49
C THR A 219 15.92 -16.86 -5.70
N ALA A 220 15.44 -16.06 -6.66
CA ALA A 220 16.21 -15.64 -7.83
C ALA A 220 17.16 -14.45 -7.57
N TYR A 221 17.02 -13.75 -6.45
CA TYR A 221 17.71 -12.49 -6.17
C TYR A 221 18.57 -12.50 -4.90
N GLN A 222 18.40 -13.48 -4.01
CA GLN A 222 18.99 -13.51 -2.66
C GLN A 222 20.52 -13.46 -2.62
N ASP A 223 21.20 -13.87 -3.71
CA ASP A 223 22.66 -13.78 -3.78
C ASP A 223 23.14 -12.35 -4.02
N ARG A 224 22.29 -11.47 -4.53
CA ARG A 224 22.58 -10.08 -4.89
C ARG A 224 21.89 -9.05 -4.02
N ILE A 225 20.75 -9.38 -3.44
CA ILE A 225 19.90 -8.49 -2.64
C ILE A 225 19.74 -9.06 -1.23
N THR A 226 19.83 -8.20 -0.22
CA THR A 226 19.43 -8.52 1.15
C THR A 226 17.92 -8.37 1.29
N PHE A 227 17.25 -9.36 1.87
CA PHE A 227 15.80 -9.31 2.12
C PHE A 227 15.51 -9.22 3.60
N ALA A 228 14.60 -8.34 3.99
CA ALA A 228 14.12 -8.19 5.36
C ALA A 228 12.59 -8.12 5.39
N HIS A 229 12.00 -8.62 6.47
CA HIS A 229 10.58 -8.47 6.77
C HIS A 229 10.42 -7.83 8.14
N VAL A 230 9.54 -6.83 8.23
CA VAL A 230 9.22 -6.13 9.48
C VAL A 230 7.71 -6.21 9.70
N ASP A 231 7.32 -6.86 10.80
CA ASP A 231 5.93 -6.84 11.25
C ASP A 231 5.53 -5.44 11.72
N ILE A 232 4.31 -5.01 11.36
CA ILE A 232 3.85 -3.63 11.61
C ILE A 232 3.65 -3.36 13.10
N TYR A 233 3.12 -4.34 13.84
CA TYR A 233 2.70 -4.13 15.23
C TYR A 233 3.61 -4.84 16.22
N LYS A 234 3.74 -4.26 17.42
CA LYS A 234 4.52 -4.87 18.52
C LYS A 234 3.95 -6.21 19.01
N ASN A 235 2.65 -6.43 18.83
CA ASN A 235 1.98 -7.64 19.31
C ASN A 235 0.64 -7.87 18.55
N LEU A 236 0.05 -9.03 18.80
CA LEU A 236 -1.20 -9.45 18.18
C LEU A 236 -2.45 -8.62 18.58
N ARG A 237 -2.33 -7.64 19.47
CA ARG A 237 -3.43 -6.68 19.73
C ARG A 237 -3.55 -5.66 18.59
N GLY A 238 -2.47 -5.43 17.82
CA GLY A 238 -2.45 -4.53 16.67
C GLY A 238 -2.76 -3.06 17.01
N THR A 239 -2.40 -2.62 18.20
CA THR A 239 -2.67 -1.26 18.68
C THR A 239 -1.44 -0.36 18.70
N THR A 240 -0.25 -0.95 18.71
CA THR A 240 1.02 -0.23 18.81
C THR A 240 1.93 -0.67 17.67
N GLN A 241 2.31 0.27 16.82
CA GLN A 241 3.24 0.03 15.73
C GLN A 241 4.65 -0.25 16.26
N SER A 242 5.44 -1.02 15.49
CA SER A 242 6.84 -1.26 15.78
C SER A 242 7.65 0.04 15.61
N PRO A 243 8.79 0.19 16.33
CA PRO A 243 9.62 1.39 16.22
C PRO A 243 10.10 1.68 14.79
N THR A 244 10.39 0.64 14.04
CA THR A 244 10.85 0.74 12.65
C THR A 244 9.76 1.34 11.76
N VAL A 245 8.51 0.91 11.89
CA VAL A 245 7.36 1.43 11.13
C VAL A 245 7.15 2.91 11.43
N LEU A 246 7.29 3.32 12.69
CA LEU A 246 7.21 4.73 13.09
C LEU A 246 8.34 5.56 12.46
N ALA A 247 9.56 5.03 12.41
CA ALA A 247 10.70 5.69 11.78
C ALA A 247 10.52 5.86 10.27
N TRP A 248 9.87 4.89 9.61
CA TRP A 248 9.57 4.93 8.17
C TRP A 248 8.26 5.69 7.87
N LYS A 249 7.52 6.13 8.89
CA LYS A 249 6.28 6.93 8.80
C LYS A 249 5.21 6.28 7.91
N LEU A 250 5.08 4.95 7.96
CA LEU A 250 4.17 4.22 7.08
C LEU A 250 2.70 4.45 7.45
N PRO A 251 1.86 4.98 6.55
CA PRO A 251 0.44 5.25 6.83
C PRO A 251 -0.45 4.00 6.72
N SER A 252 0.02 2.94 6.10
CA SER A 252 -0.75 1.73 5.78
C SER A 252 0.14 0.48 5.77
N GLU A 253 -0.42 -0.66 5.36
CA GLU A 253 0.27 -1.93 5.11
C GLU A 253 -0.42 -2.72 3.98
N PRO A 254 0.30 -3.57 3.23
CA PRO A 254 1.76 -3.75 3.22
C PRO A 254 2.51 -2.67 2.43
N TRP A 255 3.84 -2.59 2.65
CA TRP A 255 4.78 -1.80 1.85
C TRP A 255 5.99 -2.64 1.48
N LEU A 256 6.44 -2.55 0.23
CA LEU A 256 7.75 -3.02 -0.21
C LEU A 256 8.58 -1.81 -0.61
N PHE A 257 9.79 -1.70 -0.04
CA PHE A 257 10.80 -0.74 -0.49
C PHE A 257 11.99 -1.50 -1.02
N THR A 258 12.55 -0.99 -2.11
CA THR A 258 13.86 -1.38 -2.59
C THR A 258 14.84 -0.23 -2.35
N VAL A 259 16.03 -0.56 -1.84
CA VAL A 259 17.05 0.41 -1.41
C VAL A 259 18.37 0.02 -2.05
N ASP A 260 19.03 0.95 -2.71
CA ASP A 260 20.33 0.72 -3.37
C ASP A 260 21.48 0.52 -2.37
N GLY A 261 22.65 0.17 -2.87
CA GLY A 261 23.83 -0.04 -2.03
C GLY A 261 24.30 1.23 -1.29
N ALA A 262 23.98 2.41 -1.79
CA ALA A 262 24.27 3.69 -1.14
C ALA A 262 23.27 4.04 -0.03
N GLY A 263 22.11 3.37 -0.01
CA GLY A 263 21.06 3.56 0.98
C GLY A 263 19.92 4.45 0.52
N ASN A 264 19.75 4.68 -0.78
CA ASN A 264 18.64 5.47 -1.31
C ASN A 264 17.48 4.57 -1.75
N ILE A 265 16.26 5.05 -1.57
CA ILE A 265 15.04 4.38 -2.07
C ILE A 265 15.06 4.38 -3.61
N VAL A 266 14.91 3.20 -4.20
CA VAL A 266 14.76 3.04 -5.65
C VAL A 266 13.29 2.92 -6.02
N THR A 267 12.57 2.03 -5.35
CA THR A 267 11.13 1.80 -5.60
C THR A 267 10.39 1.67 -4.28
N ARG A 268 9.12 2.10 -4.29
CA ARG A 268 8.18 1.85 -3.20
C ARG A 268 6.86 1.32 -3.77
N LEU A 269 6.35 0.24 -3.20
CA LEU A 269 5.04 -0.34 -3.52
C LEU A 269 4.19 -0.36 -2.25
N ASP A 270 2.95 0.09 -2.36
CA ASP A 270 2.03 0.17 -1.24
C ASP A 270 0.76 -0.66 -1.46
N THR A 271 0.09 -1.02 -0.38
CA THR A 271 -1.25 -1.61 -0.29
C THR A 271 -1.41 -3.00 -0.91
N ALA A 272 -1.33 -3.15 -2.23
CA ALA A 272 -1.44 -4.43 -2.93
C ALA A 272 -0.54 -4.42 -4.16
N PHE A 273 0.29 -5.43 -4.28
CA PHE A 273 1.19 -5.66 -5.40
C PHE A 273 1.43 -7.16 -5.53
N GLY A 274 1.57 -7.63 -6.76
CA GLY A 274 1.74 -9.03 -7.06
C GLY A 274 3.18 -9.37 -7.43
N LYS A 275 3.37 -10.63 -7.84
CA LYS A 275 4.68 -11.18 -8.19
C LYS A 275 5.37 -10.39 -9.30
N ASP A 276 4.64 -10.07 -10.36
CA ASP A 276 5.23 -9.41 -11.53
C ASP A 276 5.74 -8.00 -11.18
N GLU A 277 5.01 -7.26 -10.35
CA GLU A 277 5.42 -5.94 -9.92
C GLU A 277 6.60 -5.98 -8.94
N MET A 278 6.66 -6.99 -8.07
CA MET A 278 7.83 -7.23 -7.22
C MET A 278 9.08 -7.52 -8.04
N GLN A 279 8.97 -8.36 -9.08
CA GLN A 279 10.10 -8.67 -9.96
C GLN A 279 10.62 -7.42 -10.66
N LEU A 280 9.72 -6.58 -11.21
CA LEU A 280 10.11 -5.30 -11.80
C LEU A 280 10.87 -4.42 -10.81
N ALA A 281 10.36 -4.28 -9.58
CA ALA A 281 11.01 -3.47 -8.54
C ALA A 281 12.41 -4.00 -8.15
N LEU A 282 12.60 -5.32 -8.16
CA LEU A 282 13.91 -5.94 -7.86
C LEU A 282 14.88 -5.82 -9.04
N ASP A 283 14.40 -5.91 -10.28
CA ASP A 283 15.20 -5.70 -11.48
C ASP A 283 15.65 -4.23 -11.61
N ASP A 284 14.75 -3.28 -11.33
CA ASP A 284 15.06 -1.85 -11.26
C ASP A 284 16.13 -1.56 -10.18
N LEU A 285 16.01 -2.21 -9.00
CA LEU A 285 17.01 -2.11 -7.93
C LEU A 285 18.40 -2.55 -8.39
N LEU A 286 18.48 -3.70 -9.06
CA LEU A 286 19.78 -4.21 -9.55
C LEU A 286 20.36 -3.32 -10.64
N THR A 287 19.53 -2.74 -11.49
CA THR A 287 19.93 -1.81 -12.54
C THR A 287 20.49 -0.52 -11.93
N ALA A 288 19.77 0.06 -10.96
CA ALA A 288 20.21 1.26 -10.25
C ALA A 288 21.52 1.03 -9.49
N SER A 289 21.65 -0.13 -8.83
CA SER A 289 22.88 -0.47 -8.08
C SER A 289 24.10 -0.78 -8.95
N ALA A 290 23.90 -1.13 -10.20
CA ALA A 290 25.02 -1.32 -11.15
C ALA A 290 25.53 0.01 -11.74
N ALA A 291 24.73 1.08 -11.64
CA ALA A 291 25.06 2.42 -12.17
C ALA A 291 25.70 3.35 -11.11
N SER A 292 25.65 2.97 -9.85
CA SER A 292 26.22 3.69 -8.69
C SER A 292 27.57 3.10 -8.29
#